data_d4fd3d1dca2b720cec62d653bdaa33ff
#
_entry.id   d4fd3d1dca2b720cec62d653bdaa33ff
#
_cell.length_a   1.000
_cell.length_b   1.000
_cell.length_c   1.000
_cell.angle_alpha   90.00
_cell.angle_beta   90.00
_cell.angle_gamma   90.00
#
_symmetry.space_group_name_H-M   'P 1'
#
loop_
_entity.id
_entity.type
_entity.pdbx_description
1 polymer ?
#
loop_
_entity_poly.entity_id
_entity_poly.type
_entity_poly.pdbx_seq_one_letter_code
_entity_poly.pdbx_strand_id
1 'polypeptide(L)'
;QLPDFLCENELVERLKILPNYNINIANETMPTRLLALSELYDIYIPSQLSVDVYNKLYMALLRSLKKKENDMMVKQQRIENTTNTIQTYNGIIGGADSFTIIGVSGIGKSSAITRAISLIFGNHFIETTDPYQRIAPFILVQCPFDSSVKSLLLEIVRILDATLDGDYL
;
A
#
# COMPACT_ATOMS: atom_id res chain seq x y z
N GLN A 1 4.72 14.06 1.60
CA GLN A 1 5.95 13.60 2.27
C GLN A 1 5.74 12.15 2.67
N LEU A 2 6.69 11.26 2.35
CA LEU A 2 6.64 9.87 2.79
C LEU A 2 6.76 9.80 4.32
N PRO A 3 6.04 8.90 4.98
CA PRO A 3 6.26 8.64 6.39
C PRO A 3 7.68 8.12 6.60
N ASP A 4 8.25 8.41 7.78
CA ASP A 4 9.59 7.94 8.13
C ASP A 4 9.63 6.41 8.22
N PHE A 5 10.79 5.84 7.88
CA PHE A 5 11.01 4.42 8.04
C PHE A 5 11.09 4.06 9.53
N LEU A 6 10.18 3.19 9.97
CA LEU A 6 10.08 2.81 11.39
C LEU A 6 11.10 1.73 11.74
N CYS A 7 11.75 1.85 12.90
CA CYS A 7 12.56 0.78 13.43
C CYS A 7 11.70 -0.37 13.97
N GLU A 8 12.30 -1.55 14.09
CA GLU A 8 11.60 -2.82 14.34
C GLU A 8 10.68 -2.76 15.58
N ASN A 9 11.14 -2.23 16.69
CA ASN A 9 10.33 -2.13 17.92
C ASN A 9 9.17 -1.16 17.78
N GLU A 10 9.41 0.00 17.18
CA GLU A 10 8.36 1.00 16.94
C GLU A 10 7.36 0.48 15.90
N LEU A 11 7.84 -0.21 14.87
CA LEU A 11 7.01 -0.82 13.85
C LEU A 11 6.04 -1.85 14.45
N VAL A 12 6.53 -2.73 15.32
CA VAL A 12 5.71 -3.73 16.01
C VAL A 12 4.61 -3.06 16.82
N GLU A 13 4.92 -2.02 17.59
CA GLU A 13 3.93 -1.30 18.39
C GLU A 13 2.90 -0.57 17.52
N ARG A 14 3.30 0.02 16.39
CA ARG A 14 2.37 0.69 15.47
C ARG A 14 1.51 -0.27 14.64
N LEU A 15 2.03 -1.43 14.32
CA LEU A 15 1.27 -2.47 13.62
C LEU A 15 0.20 -3.11 14.53
N LYS A 16 0.47 -3.19 15.83
CA LYS A 16 -0.39 -3.81 16.81
C LYS A 16 -1.72 -3.08 16.97
N ILE A 17 -2.80 -3.82 17.02
CA ILE A 17 -4.13 -3.32 17.37
C ILE A 17 -4.61 -4.11 18.58
N LEU A 18 -4.91 -3.40 19.64
CA LEU A 18 -5.56 -3.95 20.81
C LEU A 18 -6.82 -3.15 21.12
N PRO A 19 -7.93 -3.79 21.48
CA PRO A 19 -9.14 -3.09 21.92
C PRO A 19 -8.89 -2.35 23.23
N ASN A 20 -9.66 -1.31 23.46
CA ASN A 20 -9.66 -0.61 24.73
C ASN A 20 -10.26 -1.53 25.81
N TYR A 21 -9.45 -1.96 26.76
CA TYR A 21 -9.92 -2.81 27.83
C TYR A 21 -10.66 -1.99 28.90
N ASN A 22 -11.97 -2.27 29.09
CA ASN A 22 -12.76 -1.72 30.18
C ASN A 22 -12.89 -2.75 31.29
N ILE A 23 -12.26 -2.50 32.43
CA ILE A 23 -12.27 -3.41 33.57
C ILE A 23 -13.69 -3.64 34.15
N ASN A 24 -14.60 -2.67 33.94
CA ASN A 24 -15.96 -2.72 34.44
C ASN A 24 -16.97 -3.32 33.45
N ILE A 25 -16.51 -3.82 32.31
CA ILE A 25 -17.38 -4.33 31.25
C ILE A 25 -18.32 -5.45 31.71
N ALA A 26 -17.91 -6.20 32.72
CA ALA A 26 -18.74 -7.27 33.31
C ALA A 26 -20.03 -6.74 33.94
N ASN A 27 -20.05 -5.49 34.40
CA ASN A 27 -21.17 -4.84 35.06
C ASN A 27 -22.05 -4.03 34.09
N GLU A 28 -21.63 -3.94 32.80
CA GLU A 28 -22.35 -3.22 31.77
C GLU A 28 -23.55 -4.01 31.23
N THR A 29 -24.40 -3.31 30.48
CA THR A 29 -25.58 -3.90 29.86
C THR A 29 -25.18 -4.98 28.83
N MET A 30 -26.08 -5.92 28.58
CA MET A 30 -25.84 -7.01 27.61
C MET A 30 -25.40 -6.50 26.20
N PRO A 31 -26.03 -5.47 25.62
CA PRO A 31 -25.59 -4.92 24.33
C PRO A 31 -24.17 -4.37 24.36
N THR A 32 -23.80 -3.64 25.42
CA THR A 32 -22.45 -3.08 25.59
C THR A 32 -21.39 -4.18 25.70
N ARG A 33 -21.71 -5.26 26.40
CA ARG A 33 -20.83 -6.43 26.55
C ARG A 33 -20.65 -7.15 25.21
N LEU A 34 -21.71 -7.30 24.39
CA LEU A 34 -21.63 -7.90 23.07
C LEU A 34 -20.81 -7.04 22.13
N LEU A 35 -20.94 -5.72 22.18
CA LEU A 35 -20.13 -4.80 21.39
C LEU A 35 -18.64 -4.94 21.74
N ALA A 36 -18.29 -4.97 23.02
CA ALA A 36 -16.92 -5.16 23.46
C ALA A 36 -16.35 -6.53 23.03
N LEU A 37 -17.18 -7.58 22.97
CA LEU A 37 -16.76 -8.86 22.42
C LEU A 37 -16.47 -8.79 20.91
N SER A 38 -17.20 -7.96 20.15
CA SER A 38 -16.94 -7.78 18.73
C SER A 38 -15.59 -7.13 18.44
N GLU A 39 -15.11 -6.26 19.34
CA GLU A 39 -13.78 -5.64 19.20
C GLU A 39 -12.62 -6.66 19.27
N LEU A 40 -12.87 -7.87 19.81
CA LEU A 40 -11.86 -8.92 19.81
C LEU A 40 -11.50 -9.43 18.41
N TYR A 41 -12.41 -9.27 17.43
CA TYR A 41 -12.13 -9.63 16.06
C TYR A 41 -11.16 -8.66 15.35
N ASP A 42 -11.01 -7.46 15.91
CA ASP A 42 -10.12 -6.43 15.37
C ASP A 42 -8.69 -6.53 15.94
N ILE A 43 -8.45 -7.47 16.86
CA ILE A 43 -7.12 -7.68 17.43
C ILE A 43 -6.15 -8.08 16.35
N TYR A 44 -5.06 -7.32 16.26
CA TYR A 44 -3.93 -7.68 15.41
C TYR A 44 -2.63 -7.67 16.20
N ILE A 45 -1.97 -8.81 16.24
CA ILE A 45 -0.65 -8.98 16.85
C ILE A 45 0.33 -9.24 15.70
N PRO A 46 1.27 -8.31 15.46
CA PRO A 46 2.22 -8.47 14.37
C PRO A 46 3.16 -9.65 14.62
N SER A 47 3.40 -10.43 13.58
CA SER A 47 4.39 -11.49 13.53
C SER A 47 5.63 -11.01 12.77
N GLN A 48 6.70 -11.82 12.75
CA GLN A 48 7.87 -11.54 11.91
C GLN A 48 7.48 -11.35 10.44
N LEU A 49 6.50 -12.12 9.95
CA LEU A 49 5.95 -11.92 8.59
C LEU A 49 5.43 -10.50 8.38
N SER A 50 4.79 -9.89 9.38
CA SER A 50 4.25 -8.52 9.27
C SER A 50 5.37 -7.50 9.11
N VAL A 51 6.46 -7.67 9.86
CA VAL A 51 7.66 -6.82 9.77
C VAL A 51 8.33 -6.96 8.40
N ASP A 52 8.51 -8.19 7.93
CA ASP A 52 9.15 -8.47 6.64
C ASP A 52 8.32 -7.91 5.47
N VAL A 53 7.00 -8.05 5.53
CA VAL A 53 6.08 -7.49 4.53
C VAL A 53 6.14 -5.97 4.50
N TYR A 54 6.10 -5.31 5.68
CA TYR A 54 6.24 -3.87 5.76
C TYR A 54 7.55 -3.40 5.14
N ASN A 55 8.69 -4.00 5.52
CA ASN A 55 10.00 -3.64 5.01
C ASN A 55 10.08 -3.80 3.49
N LYS A 56 9.56 -4.90 2.94
CA LYS A 56 9.55 -5.15 1.49
C LYS A 56 8.69 -4.14 0.74
N LEU A 57 7.47 -3.85 1.23
CA LEU A 57 6.57 -2.88 0.63
C LEU A 57 7.15 -1.46 0.68
N TYR A 58 7.68 -1.05 1.81
CA TYR A 58 8.29 0.27 1.97
C TYR A 58 9.49 0.47 1.04
N MET A 59 10.38 -0.53 0.95
CA MET A 59 11.54 -0.47 0.06
C MET A 59 11.14 -0.48 -1.42
N ALA A 60 10.14 -1.27 -1.81
CA ALA A 60 9.61 -1.28 -3.17
C ALA A 60 9.03 0.10 -3.55
N LEU A 61 8.30 0.71 -2.62
CA LEU A 61 7.75 2.05 -2.80
C LEU A 61 8.86 3.10 -2.98
N LEU A 62 9.87 3.12 -2.10
CA LEU A 62 10.99 4.06 -2.21
C LEU A 62 11.71 3.96 -3.55
N ARG A 63 11.95 2.73 -4.02
CA ARG A 63 12.57 2.49 -5.33
C ARG A 63 11.69 2.99 -6.47
N SER A 64 10.38 2.74 -6.38
CA SER A 64 9.41 3.21 -7.39
C SER A 64 9.37 4.74 -7.48
N LEU A 65 9.38 5.43 -6.34
CA LEU A 65 9.36 6.89 -6.29
C LEU A 65 10.66 7.50 -6.82
N LYS A 66 11.82 6.97 -6.42
CA LYS A 66 13.12 7.40 -6.97
C LYS A 66 13.20 7.22 -8.47
N LYS A 67 12.66 6.13 -9.00
CA LYS A 67 12.59 5.90 -10.44
C LYS A 67 11.73 6.94 -11.14
N LYS A 68 10.54 7.26 -10.60
CA LYS A 68 9.66 8.31 -11.15
C LYS A 68 10.33 9.69 -11.14
N GLU A 69 11.02 10.04 -10.07
CA GLU A 69 11.77 11.30 -9.98
C GLU A 69 12.84 11.39 -11.09
N ASN A 70 13.62 10.35 -11.29
CA ASN A 70 14.61 10.28 -12.36
C ASN A 70 13.95 10.35 -13.75
N ASP A 71 12.83 9.67 -13.97
CA ASP A 71 12.11 9.72 -15.25
C ASP A 71 11.53 11.11 -15.53
N MET A 72 11.07 11.82 -14.51
CA MET A 72 10.62 13.20 -14.63
C MET A 72 11.77 14.16 -14.96
N MET A 73 12.91 14.05 -14.27
CA MET A 73 14.11 14.85 -14.56
C MET A 73 14.59 14.65 -16.01
N VAL A 74 14.63 13.40 -16.48
CA VAL A 74 14.98 13.08 -17.85
C VAL A 74 13.99 13.67 -18.86
N LYS A 75 12.69 13.64 -18.54
CA LYS A 75 11.66 14.26 -19.40
C LYS A 75 11.80 15.79 -19.46
N GLN A 76 12.04 16.45 -18.33
CA GLN A 76 12.27 17.88 -18.27
C GLN A 76 13.52 18.27 -19.08
N GLN A 77 14.65 17.60 -18.88
CA GLN A 77 15.86 17.82 -19.69
C GLN A 77 15.63 17.60 -21.18
N ARG A 78 14.75 16.66 -21.57
CA ARG A 78 14.39 16.46 -22.97
C ARG A 78 13.58 17.62 -23.55
N ILE A 79 12.64 18.17 -22.78
CA ILE A 79 11.84 19.33 -23.19
C ILE A 79 12.75 20.54 -23.38
N GLU A 80 13.69 20.78 -22.50
CA GLU A 80 14.67 21.89 -22.57
C GLU A 80 15.68 21.71 -23.72
N ASN A 81 16.03 20.48 -24.07
CA ASN A 81 16.97 20.16 -25.14
C ASN A 81 16.30 19.88 -26.51
N THR A 82 14.98 20.08 -26.66
CA THR A 82 14.23 19.73 -27.89
C THR A 82 14.43 20.75 -29.03
N THR A 83 15.63 21.30 -29.16
CA THR A 83 15.97 22.01 -30.39
C THR A 83 16.78 21.19 -31.38
N ASN A 84 17.36 20.05 -31.01
CA ASN A 84 18.04 19.19 -32.00
C ASN A 84 18.32 17.78 -31.43
N THR A 85 17.90 16.80 -32.13
CA THR A 85 18.26 15.37 -32.12
C THR A 85 17.34 14.44 -31.32
N ILE A 86 16.63 13.60 -32.10
CA ILE A 86 15.96 12.40 -31.58
C ILE A 86 17.03 11.42 -31.08
N GLN A 87 17.34 11.45 -29.80
CA GLN A 87 18.10 10.36 -29.19
C GLN A 87 17.11 9.31 -28.67
N THR A 88 17.17 8.15 -29.33
CA THR A 88 16.52 6.93 -28.84
C THR A 88 17.15 6.54 -27.49
N TYR A 89 16.42 6.71 -26.42
CA TYR A 89 16.88 6.32 -25.09
C TYR A 89 16.75 4.81 -24.93
N ASN A 90 17.85 4.08 -25.05
CA ASN A 90 17.97 2.68 -24.65
C ASN A 90 18.26 2.57 -23.14
N GLY A 91 17.48 3.25 -22.31
CA GLY A 91 17.55 3.07 -20.87
C GLY A 91 17.06 1.67 -20.51
N ILE A 92 17.88 0.92 -19.77
CA ILE A 92 17.42 -0.29 -19.11
C ILE A 92 16.29 0.13 -18.17
N ILE A 93 15.05 -0.15 -18.55
CA ILE A 93 13.90 -0.04 -17.64
C ILE A 93 14.17 -1.06 -16.56
N GLY A 94 14.71 -0.63 -15.43
CA GLY A 94 14.99 -1.51 -14.29
C GLY A 94 13.74 -2.33 -13.99
N GLY A 95 13.91 -3.65 -13.83
CA GLY A 95 12.81 -4.57 -13.58
C GLY A 95 11.94 -4.12 -12.39
N ALA A 96 10.66 -4.47 -12.41
CA ALA A 96 9.79 -4.28 -11.28
C ALA A 96 10.25 -5.18 -10.13
N ASP A 97 10.34 -4.64 -8.91
CA ASP A 97 10.55 -5.46 -7.72
C ASP A 97 9.31 -6.34 -7.52
N SER A 98 9.52 -7.65 -7.43
CA SER A 98 8.46 -8.60 -7.13
C SER A 98 8.87 -9.51 -5.99
N PHE A 99 7.91 -9.85 -5.14
CA PHE A 99 8.11 -10.85 -4.10
C PHE A 99 6.82 -11.67 -3.91
N THR A 100 6.98 -12.88 -3.45
CA THR A 100 5.87 -13.81 -3.21
C THR A 100 5.86 -14.19 -1.73
N ILE A 101 4.66 -14.21 -1.15
CA ILE A 101 4.43 -14.65 0.22
C ILE A 101 3.82 -16.05 0.17
N ILE A 102 4.56 -17.04 0.64
CA ILE A 102 4.13 -18.44 0.68
C ILE A 102 3.90 -18.85 2.13
N GLY A 103 2.82 -19.53 2.39
CA GLY A 103 2.50 -20.03 3.73
C GLY A 103 1.11 -20.65 3.77
N VAL A 104 0.84 -21.41 4.84
CA VAL A 104 -0.46 -22.08 5.06
C VAL A 104 -1.60 -21.06 5.16
N SER A 105 -2.81 -21.49 4.90
CA SER A 105 -4.00 -20.67 5.11
C SER A 105 -4.13 -20.27 6.58
N GLY A 106 -4.59 -19.05 6.85
CA GLY A 106 -4.77 -18.56 8.23
C GLY A 106 -3.53 -17.97 8.91
N ILE A 107 -2.33 -18.03 8.30
CA ILE A 107 -1.10 -17.46 8.91
C ILE A 107 -1.06 -15.92 8.92
N GLY A 108 -2.08 -15.25 8.40
CA GLY A 108 -2.17 -13.79 8.42
C GLY A 108 -1.53 -13.05 7.24
N LYS A 109 -1.29 -13.70 6.09
CA LYS A 109 -0.67 -13.07 4.91
C LYS A 109 -1.41 -11.82 4.44
N SER A 110 -2.71 -11.92 4.22
CA SER A 110 -3.53 -10.79 3.76
C SER A 110 -3.60 -9.68 4.81
N SER A 111 -3.78 -10.05 6.08
CA SER A 111 -3.79 -9.10 7.19
C SER A 111 -2.48 -8.35 7.33
N ALA A 112 -1.33 -9.03 7.15
CA ALA A 112 -0.01 -8.40 7.17
C ALA A 112 0.15 -7.37 6.03
N ILE A 113 -0.28 -7.71 4.80
CA ILE A 113 -0.24 -6.80 3.66
C ILE A 113 -1.14 -5.59 3.89
N THR A 114 -2.41 -5.81 4.23
CA THR A 114 -3.37 -4.72 4.45
C THR A 114 -2.90 -3.80 5.57
N ARG A 115 -2.37 -4.37 6.66
CA ARG A 115 -1.89 -3.61 7.80
C ARG A 115 -0.64 -2.79 7.49
N ALA A 116 0.30 -3.37 6.73
CA ALA A 116 1.49 -2.66 6.28
C ALA A 116 1.15 -1.49 5.34
N ILE A 117 0.23 -1.70 4.39
CA ILE A 117 -0.25 -0.63 3.49
C ILE A 117 -0.93 0.49 4.29
N SER A 118 -1.83 0.16 5.22
CA SER A 118 -2.52 1.14 6.07
C SER A 118 -1.53 1.97 6.90
N LEU A 119 -0.45 1.35 7.40
CA LEU A 119 0.55 2.04 8.19
C LEU A 119 1.42 2.98 7.34
N ILE A 120 1.76 2.59 6.10
CA ILE A 120 2.60 3.40 5.22
C ILE A 120 1.84 4.64 4.73
N PHE A 121 0.59 4.51 4.30
CA PHE A 121 -0.15 5.63 3.68
C PHE A 121 -1.59 5.81 4.12
N GLY A 122 -2.13 4.90 4.91
CA GLY A 122 -3.58 4.85 5.09
C GLY A 122 -4.28 4.49 3.78
N ASN A 123 -5.39 5.16 3.48
CA ASN A 123 -6.16 4.96 2.26
C ASN A 123 -6.03 6.14 1.29
N HIS A 124 -4.90 6.86 1.30
CA HIS A 124 -4.77 8.11 0.59
C HIS A 124 -3.83 8.01 -0.61
N PHE A 125 -4.09 8.84 -1.60
CA PHE A 125 -3.17 9.11 -2.69
C PHE A 125 -2.16 10.20 -2.29
N ILE A 126 -1.05 10.26 -3.03
CA ILE A 126 -0.05 11.32 -2.89
C ILE A 126 -0.37 12.41 -3.92
N GLU A 127 -0.48 13.65 -3.48
CA GLU A 127 -0.55 14.79 -4.37
C GLU A 127 0.81 15.48 -4.47
N THR A 128 1.20 15.78 -5.71
CA THR A 128 2.36 16.62 -6.00
C THR A 128 1.88 18.00 -6.44
N THR A 129 2.60 19.06 -6.10
CA THR A 129 2.19 20.42 -6.40
C THR A 129 2.72 20.96 -7.72
N ASP A 130 3.90 20.52 -8.16
CA ASP A 130 4.52 21.00 -9.40
C ASP A 130 5.32 19.87 -10.11
N PRO A 131 4.83 19.30 -11.22
CA PRO A 131 3.46 19.43 -11.74
C PRO A 131 2.43 18.76 -10.83
N TYR A 132 1.19 19.27 -10.82
CA TYR A 132 0.12 18.65 -10.06
C TYR A 132 -0.19 17.26 -10.61
N GLN A 133 -0.04 16.26 -9.77
CA GLN A 133 -0.34 14.86 -10.09
C GLN A 133 -0.88 14.14 -8.85
N ARG A 134 -1.83 13.23 -9.06
CA ARG A 134 -2.28 12.28 -8.06
C ARG A 134 -1.62 10.93 -8.32
N ILE A 135 -1.01 10.38 -7.32
CA ILE A 135 -0.29 9.10 -7.39
C ILE A 135 -0.92 8.14 -6.40
N ALA A 136 -1.44 7.02 -6.90
CA ALA A 136 -1.81 5.90 -6.06
C ALA A 136 -0.53 5.13 -5.67
N PRO A 137 -0.10 5.17 -4.41
CA PRO A 137 1.14 4.51 -4.00
C PRO A 137 1.03 2.99 -4.03
N PHE A 138 -0.17 2.47 -3.78
CA PHE A 138 -0.49 1.04 -3.79
C PHE A 138 -1.84 0.79 -4.43
N ILE A 139 -1.96 -0.35 -5.07
CA ILE A 139 -3.21 -0.92 -5.56
C ILE A 139 -3.30 -2.35 -5.04
N LEU A 140 -4.30 -2.63 -4.22
CA LEU A 140 -4.56 -3.98 -3.71
C LEU A 140 -5.68 -4.61 -4.54
N VAL A 141 -5.33 -5.58 -5.35
CA VAL A 141 -6.27 -6.25 -6.26
C VAL A 141 -6.42 -7.71 -5.86
N GLN A 142 -7.65 -8.18 -5.75
CA GLN A 142 -7.94 -9.60 -5.60
C GLN A 142 -7.99 -10.25 -6.97
N CYS A 143 -7.34 -11.41 -7.10
CA CYS A 143 -7.42 -12.18 -8.33
C CYS A 143 -8.87 -12.67 -8.54
N PRO A 144 -9.52 -12.34 -9.69
CA PRO A 144 -10.86 -12.81 -9.97
C PRO A 144 -10.94 -14.33 -10.01
N PHE A 145 -12.09 -14.89 -9.61
CA PHE A 145 -12.28 -16.33 -9.54
C PHE A 145 -12.22 -17.02 -10.91
N ASP A 146 -12.57 -16.30 -11.98
CA ASP A 146 -12.52 -16.77 -13.37
C ASP A 146 -11.11 -16.77 -13.96
N SER A 147 -10.12 -16.24 -13.21
CA SER A 147 -8.73 -16.10 -13.63
C SER A 147 -8.56 -15.41 -14.98
N SER A 148 -9.54 -14.59 -15.42
CA SER A 148 -9.48 -13.90 -16.69
C SER A 148 -8.66 -12.61 -16.57
N VAL A 149 -7.81 -12.37 -17.58
CA VAL A 149 -7.02 -11.14 -17.68
C VAL A 149 -7.94 -9.92 -17.79
N LYS A 150 -9.07 -10.05 -18.51
CA LYS A 150 -10.04 -8.96 -18.66
C LYS A 150 -10.61 -8.53 -17.30
N SER A 151 -11.08 -9.49 -16.50
CA SER A 151 -11.65 -9.21 -15.18
C SER A 151 -10.62 -8.61 -14.25
N LEU A 152 -9.36 -9.06 -14.31
CA LEU A 152 -8.26 -8.48 -13.53
C LEU A 152 -7.99 -7.02 -13.92
N LEU A 153 -7.94 -6.70 -15.21
CA LEU A 153 -7.72 -5.34 -15.68
C LEU A 153 -8.88 -4.41 -15.32
N LEU A 154 -10.12 -4.86 -15.43
CA LEU A 154 -11.29 -4.10 -15.00
C LEU A 154 -11.26 -3.80 -13.51
N GLU A 155 -10.86 -4.77 -12.67
CA GLU A 155 -10.75 -4.57 -11.23
C GLU A 155 -9.63 -3.57 -10.89
N ILE A 156 -8.49 -3.60 -11.60
CA ILE A 156 -7.43 -2.59 -11.45
C ILE A 156 -7.95 -1.19 -11.78
N VAL A 157 -8.65 -1.01 -12.91
CA VAL A 157 -9.19 0.30 -13.30
C VAL A 157 -10.23 0.76 -12.29
N ARG A 158 -11.14 -0.10 -11.85
CA ARG A 158 -12.15 0.23 -10.84
C ARG A 158 -11.54 0.72 -9.51
N ILE A 159 -10.47 0.07 -9.06
CA ILE A 159 -9.78 0.49 -7.84
C ILE A 159 -9.05 1.83 -8.05
N LEU A 160 -8.45 2.03 -9.22
CA LEU A 160 -7.81 3.30 -9.56
C LEU A 160 -8.82 4.45 -9.59
N ASP A 161 -9.99 4.26 -10.22
CA ASP A 161 -11.06 5.25 -10.24
C ASP A 161 -11.51 5.62 -8.83
N ALA A 162 -11.74 4.61 -7.98
CA ALA A 162 -12.13 4.84 -6.60
C ALA A 162 -11.03 5.53 -5.76
N THR A 163 -9.75 5.28 -6.08
CA THR A 163 -8.63 5.86 -5.32
C THR A 163 -8.30 7.28 -5.76
N LEU A 164 -8.45 7.58 -7.04
CA LEU A 164 -8.02 8.86 -7.65
C LEU A 164 -9.19 9.80 -7.95
N ASP A 165 -10.41 9.43 -7.56
CA ASP A 165 -11.66 10.13 -7.96
C ASP A 165 -11.73 10.32 -9.49
N GLY A 166 -11.33 9.29 -10.23
CA GLY A 166 -11.35 9.24 -11.68
C GLY A 166 -12.66 8.71 -12.21
N ASP A 167 -12.83 8.77 -13.52
CA ASP A 167 -13.97 8.22 -14.26
C ASP A 167 -13.43 7.64 -15.57
N TYR A 168 -12.77 6.47 -15.47
CA TYR A 168 -12.12 5.79 -16.59
C TYR A 168 -12.87 4.54 -17.08
N LEU A 169 -13.96 4.15 -16.38
CA LEU A 169 -14.84 3.03 -16.72
C LEU A 169 -16.14 3.46 -17.37
#